data_ebed2c45ae6d664b9341048d5427a824
#
_entry.id   ebed2c45ae6d664b9341048d5427a824
#
_cell.length_a   1.000
_cell.length_b   1.000
_cell.length_c   1.000
_cell.angle_alpha   90.00
_cell.angle_beta   90.00
_cell.angle_gamma   90.00
#
_symmetry.space_group_name_H-M   'P 1'
#
loop_
_entity.id
_entity.type
_entity.pdbx_description
1 polymer ?
#
loop_
_entity_poly.entity_id
_entity_poly.type
_entity_poly.pdbx_seq_one_letter_code
_entity_poly.pdbx_strand_id
1 'polypeptide(L)'
;YRGKISFSGFGESFLNKTLKIYPAFKDFYGMEETVERIVGYFTHAAQGLEERKQILYLLGPVGGGKSSLAERLKELMQQYPIYTLAIEQDDETILSPVFETPLGLFEPDQYAAQLEKDYKIDRRYLSGLISPWAIKRLKEFAGDITKFKIAKITPSKLEQIGIVKTEPGDENNQDISSLVGKTDIRMLEHYSQNDTDSYSYSGALCRGNQGMMEFVEMF
;
A
#
# COMPACT_ATOMS: atom_id res chain seq x y z
N TYR A 1 12.14 4.68 -4.62
CA TYR A 1 12.22 5.69 -3.53
C TYR A 1 10.90 5.64 -2.76
N ARG A 2 10.82 4.83 -1.70
CA ARG A 2 9.74 4.96 -0.73
C ARG A 2 10.01 6.24 0.04
N GLY A 3 9.16 7.25 -0.14
CA GLY A 3 9.23 8.47 0.64
C GLY A 3 9.27 8.11 2.12
N LYS A 4 10.36 8.46 2.77
CA LYS A 4 10.43 8.33 4.23
C LYS A 4 9.42 9.30 4.80
N ILE A 5 8.32 8.80 5.36
CA ILE A 5 7.55 9.58 6.30
C ILE A 5 8.50 9.83 7.48
N SER A 6 9.10 11.01 7.51
CA SER A 6 10.01 11.38 8.58
C SER A 6 9.17 11.92 9.73
N PHE A 7 9.01 11.13 10.77
CA PHE A 7 8.46 11.58 12.03
C PHE A 7 9.63 12.13 12.88
N SER A 8 9.89 13.45 12.79
CA SER A 8 10.77 14.11 13.76
C SER A 8 9.98 14.40 15.02
N GLY A 9 10.35 13.82 16.13
CA GLY A 9 9.73 14.03 17.44
C GLY A 9 10.65 14.76 18.41
N PHE A 10 10.08 15.63 19.24
CA PHE A 10 10.74 16.23 20.40
C PHE A 10 10.36 15.45 21.67
N GLY A 11 11.30 15.27 22.58
CA GLY A 11 11.03 14.61 23.86
C GLY A 11 10.50 15.60 24.90
N GLU A 12 9.35 15.33 25.50
CA GLU A 12 8.87 15.99 26.72
C GLU A 12 8.78 14.98 27.86
N SER A 13 9.17 15.40 29.07
CA SER A 13 9.13 14.55 30.25
C SER A 13 7.79 14.70 30.98
N PHE A 14 7.02 13.62 31.06
CA PHE A 14 5.76 13.55 31.77
C PHE A 14 5.81 12.35 32.75
N LEU A 15 5.63 12.59 34.06
CA LEU A 15 5.62 11.55 35.09
C LEU A 15 6.80 10.56 35.03
N ASN A 16 8.04 11.08 34.99
CA ASN A 16 9.29 10.28 34.84
C ASN A 16 9.40 9.44 33.57
N LYS A 17 8.57 9.66 32.55
CA LYS A 17 8.67 9.01 31.25
C LYS A 17 8.86 10.07 30.18
N THR A 18 9.91 9.95 29.37
CA THR A 18 10.12 10.82 28.22
C THR A 18 9.31 10.28 27.04
N LEU A 19 8.29 11.03 26.63
CA LEU A 19 7.48 10.71 25.47
C LEU A 19 7.91 11.56 24.28
N LYS A 20 7.90 10.99 23.10
CA LYS A 20 8.17 11.71 21.86
C LYS A 20 6.89 12.36 21.34
N ILE A 21 6.95 13.67 21.15
CA ILE A 21 5.85 14.41 20.52
C ILE A 21 6.11 14.51 19.02
N TYR A 22 5.10 14.15 18.26
CA TYR A 22 5.16 14.16 16.80
C TYR A 22 4.27 15.30 16.27
N PRO A 23 4.84 16.33 15.59
CA PRO A 23 4.10 17.50 15.12
C PRO A 23 2.88 17.15 14.25
N ALA A 24 2.95 16.05 13.50
CA ALA A 24 1.84 15.56 12.68
C ALA A 24 0.60 15.14 13.50
N PHE A 25 0.75 14.91 14.80
CA PHE A 25 -0.30 14.46 15.72
C PHE A 25 -0.53 15.43 16.88
N LYS A 26 -0.13 16.68 16.75
CA LYS A 26 -0.23 17.70 17.81
C LYS A 26 -1.64 17.91 18.36
N ASP A 27 -2.67 17.58 17.57
CA ASP A 27 -4.08 17.76 17.94
C ASP A 27 -4.65 16.56 18.75
N PHE A 28 -3.83 15.53 19.03
CA PHE A 28 -4.20 14.31 19.74
C PHE A 28 -3.70 14.33 21.19
N TYR A 29 -4.32 15.14 22.01
CA TYR A 29 -3.96 15.31 23.43
C TYR A 29 -4.24 14.06 24.25
N GLY A 30 -3.27 13.67 25.11
CA GLY A 30 -3.38 12.48 25.97
C GLY A 30 -3.24 11.15 25.22
N MET A 31 -2.86 11.18 23.94
CA MET A 31 -2.63 10.00 23.12
C MET A 31 -1.14 9.82 22.74
N GLU A 32 -0.24 10.54 23.38
CA GLU A 32 1.19 10.60 23.00
C GLU A 32 1.83 9.21 22.99
N GLU A 33 1.53 8.38 23.99
CA GLU A 33 2.04 6.99 24.04
C GLU A 33 1.47 6.13 22.91
N THR A 34 0.18 6.29 22.61
CA THR A 34 -0.48 5.57 21.52
C THR A 34 0.10 5.98 20.18
N VAL A 35 0.31 7.28 19.97
CA VAL A 35 0.94 7.84 18.77
C VAL A 35 2.37 7.32 18.62
N GLU A 36 3.16 7.31 19.70
CA GLU A 36 4.52 6.77 19.66
C GLU A 36 4.57 5.30 19.23
N ARG A 37 3.65 4.47 19.75
CA ARG A 37 3.51 3.06 19.35
C ARG A 37 3.15 2.93 17.87
N ILE A 38 2.21 3.73 17.38
CA ILE A 38 1.79 3.70 15.98
C ILE A 38 2.92 4.15 15.06
N VAL A 39 3.63 5.21 15.40
CA VAL A 39 4.79 5.68 14.64
C VAL A 39 5.90 4.62 14.65
N GLY A 40 6.15 3.98 15.79
CA GLY A 40 7.06 2.84 15.89
C GLY A 40 6.67 1.70 14.94
N TYR A 41 5.41 1.29 14.96
CA TYR A 41 4.87 0.26 14.07
C TYR A 41 5.14 0.59 12.58
N PHE A 42 4.75 1.79 12.12
CA PHE A 42 4.98 2.18 10.72
C PHE A 42 6.47 2.33 10.37
N THR A 43 7.29 2.76 11.33
CA THR A 43 8.74 2.86 11.13
C THR A 43 9.36 1.48 10.92
N HIS A 44 8.99 0.50 11.74
CA HIS A 44 9.46 -0.88 11.61
C HIS A 44 8.93 -1.53 10.32
N ALA A 45 7.65 -1.33 10.01
CA ALA A 45 7.08 -1.82 8.76
C ALA A 45 7.80 -1.23 7.53
N ALA A 46 8.17 0.05 7.56
CA ALA A 46 8.93 0.70 6.50
C ALA A 46 10.37 0.17 6.37
N GLN A 47 10.95 -0.31 7.47
CA GLN A 47 12.25 -0.98 7.47
C GLN A 47 12.19 -2.43 6.96
N GLY A 48 10.99 -2.94 6.66
CA GLY A 48 10.78 -4.30 6.18
C GLY A 48 10.79 -5.37 7.28
N LEU A 49 10.61 -4.96 8.54
CA LEU A 49 10.51 -5.86 9.69
C LEU A 49 9.14 -6.56 9.73
N GLU A 50 8.92 -7.39 10.74
CA GLU A 50 7.72 -8.24 10.86
C GLU A 50 6.40 -7.45 10.91
N GLU A 51 6.42 -6.21 11.41
CA GLU A 51 5.27 -5.31 11.44
C GLU A 51 4.68 -5.07 10.05
N ARG A 52 5.47 -5.22 8.99
CA ARG A 52 4.98 -5.13 7.60
C ARG A 52 3.92 -6.19 7.27
N LYS A 53 3.94 -7.32 7.97
CA LYS A 53 3.04 -8.46 7.75
C LYS A 53 1.90 -8.51 8.76
N GLN A 54 1.91 -7.62 9.76
CA GLN A 54 0.95 -7.59 10.85
C GLN A 54 -0.17 -6.59 10.57
N ILE A 55 -1.30 -6.79 11.25
CA ILE A 55 -2.42 -5.87 11.25
C ILE A 55 -2.33 -4.98 12.49
N LEU A 56 -2.39 -3.67 12.29
CA LEU A 56 -2.52 -2.71 13.39
C LEU A 56 -3.99 -2.66 13.83
N TYR A 57 -4.26 -3.07 15.05
CA TYR A 57 -5.60 -3.07 15.63
C TYR A 57 -5.77 -1.94 16.65
N LEU A 58 -6.73 -1.04 16.42
CA LEU A 58 -7.02 0.09 17.30
C LEU A 58 -8.19 -0.25 18.22
N LEU A 59 -7.88 -0.59 19.47
CA LEU A 59 -8.86 -0.86 20.53
C LEU A 59 -9.09 0.39 21.40
N GLY A 60 -10.32 0.58 21.83
CA GLY A 60 -10.67 1.63 22.77
C GLY A 60 -12.17 1.98 22.74
N PRO A 61 -12.65 2.78 23.70
CA PRO A 61 -14.06 3.17 23.79
C PRO A 61 -14.52 4.02 22.61
N VAL A 62 -15.83 4.11 22.44
CA VAL A 62 -16.45 5.06 21.50
C VAL A 62 -16.04 6.48 21.91
N GLY A 63 -15.73 7.32 20.93
CA GLY A 63 -15.20 8.67 21.20
C GLY A 63 -13.72 8.74 21.58
N GLY A 64 -13.01 7.61 21.68
CA GLY A 64 -11.59 7.54 22.04
C GLY A 64 -10.60 7.96 20.94
N GLY A 65 -11.03 8.66 19.90
CA GLY A 65 -10.15 9.22 18.86
C GLY A 65 -9.62 8.23 17.82
N LYS A 66 -10.06 6.95 17.84
CA LYS A 66 -9.58 5.91 16.90
C LYS A 66 -9.77 6.30 15.41
N SER A 67 -10.98 6.70 15.06
CA SER A 67 -11.30 7.10 13.68
C SER A 67 -10.57 8.37 13.27
N SER A 68 -10.44 9.35 14.17
CA SER A 68 -9.68 10.58 13.91
C SER A 68 -8.20 10.27 13.66
N LEU A 69 -7.64 9.31 14.40
CA LEU A 69 -6.26 8.87 14.24
C LEU A 69 -6.06 8.14 12.89
N ALA A 70 -7.00 7.26 12.52
CA ALA A 70 -6.97 6.60 11.21
C ALA A 70 -7.08 7.63 10.06
N GLU A 71 -7.96 8.62 10.19
CA GLU A 71 -8.07 9.71 9.20
C GLU A 71 -6.77 10.52 9.10
N ARG A 72 -6.12 10.84 10.22
CA ARG A 72 -4.83 11.54 10.21
C ARG A 72 -3.75 10.73 9.50
N LEU A 73 -3.69 9.42 9.72
CA LEU A 73 -2.74 8.54 9.02
C LEU A 73 -2.97 8.55 7.50
N LYS A 74 -4.22 8.50 7.05
CA LYS A 74 -4.58 8.62 5.63
C LYS A 74 -4.18 9.98 5.05
N GLU A 75 -4.42 11.07 5.76
CA GLU A 75 -4.00 12.42 5.34
C GLU A 75 -2.48 12.53 5.17
N LEU A 76 -1.72 11.95 6.09
CA LEU A 76 -0.26 11.91 5.98
C LEU A 76 0.19 11.08 4.77
N MET A 77 -0.48 9.96 4.49
CA MET A 77 -0.17 9.12 3.34
C MET A 77 -0.44 9.84 2.00
N GLN A 78 -1.47 10.66 1.91
CA GLN A 78 -1.77 11.45 0.71
C GLN A 78 -0.69 12.48 0.35
N GLN A 79 0.21 12.80 1.27
CA GLN A 79 1.31 13.75 1.01
C GLN A 79 2.46 13.13 0.22
N TYR A 80 2.52 11.81 0.12
CA TYR A 80 3.64 11.10 -0.51
C TYR A 80 3.17 10.24 -1.67
N PRO A 81 3.79 10.39 -2.84
CA PRO A 81 3.43 9.59 -4.01
C PRO A 81 3.90 8.15 -3.85
N ILE A 82 3.19 7.25 -4.51
CA ILE A 82 3.63 5.88 -4.77
C ILE A 82 4.01 5.73 -6.25
N TYR A 83 4.80 4.72 -6.55
CA TYR A 83 5.22 4.42 -7.91
C TYR A 83 4.68 3.06 -8.30
N THR A 84 4.01 3.00 -9.45
CA THR A 84 3.40 1.77 -9.96
C THR A 84 3.89 1.45 -11.35
N LEU A 85 3.81 0.16 -11.71
CA LEU A 85 4.01 -0.27 -13.08
C LEU A 85 2.93 0.29 -13.99
N ALA A 86 3.33 0.62 -15.21
CA ALA A 86 2.44 1.03 -16.28
C ALA A 86 2.97 0.50 -17.62
N ILE A 87 2.15 0.55 -18.63
CA ILE A 87 2.52 0.32 -20.02
C ILE A 87 2.00 1.46 -20.88
N GLU A 88 2.56 1.65 -22.06
CA GLU A 88 1.99 2.48 -23.11
C GLU A 88 1.30 1.59 -24.14
N GLN A 89 0.05 1.88 -24.41
CA GLN A 89 -0.74 1.20 -25.44
C GLN A 89 -1.64 2.25 -26.10
N ASP A 90 -1.61 2.32 -27.43
CA ASP A 90 -2.43 3.24 -28.24
C ASP A 90 -2.33 4.72 -27.79
N ASP A 91 -1.11 5.17 -27.46
CA ASP A 91 -0.80 6.50 -26.93
C ASP A 91 -1.40 6.79 -25.54
N GLU A 92 -1.94 5.79 -24.87
CA GLU A 92 -2.45 5.89 -23.49
C GLU A 92 -1.52 5.17 -22.51
N THR A 93 -1.39 5.76 -21.31
CA THR A 93 -0.67 5.12 -20.20
C THR A 93 -1.65 4.28 -19.38
N ILE A 94 -1.49 2.97 -19.45
CA ILE A 94 -2.31 2.00 -18.70
C ILE A 94 -1.55 1.60 -17.44
N LEU A 95 -2.12 1.91 -16.28
CA LEU A 95 -1.55 1.54 -14.98
C LEU A 95 -1.78 0.06 -14.67
N SER A 96 -0.86 -0.52 -13.91
CA SER A 96 -1.12 -1.82 -13.30
C SER A 96 -2.39 -1.75 -12.44
N PRO A 97 -3.36 -2.63 -12.66
CA PRO A 97 -4.63 -2.60 -11.95
C PRO A 97 -4.51 -2.94 -10.45
N VAL A 98 -3.35 -3.46 -10.05
CA VAL A 98 -3.03 -3.75 -8.64
C VAL A 98 -2.04 -2.75 -8.06
N PHE A 99 -1.72 -1.68 -8.74
CA PHE A 99 -0.80 -0.62 -8.30
C PHE A 99 0.51 -1.16 -7.71
N GLU A 100 1.07 -2.18 -8.33
CA GLU A 100 2.27 -2.85 -7.83
C GLU A 100 3.54 -2.04 -8.01
N THR A 101 4.50 -2.27 -7.11
CA THR A 101 5.79 -1.59 -7.16
C THR A 101 6.62 -2.06 -8.35
N PRO A 102 7.28 -1.15 -9.10
CA PRO A 102 8.20 -1.51 -10.16
C PRO A 102 9.38 -2.38 -9.70
N LEU A 103 9.70 -2.34 -8.41
CA LEU A 103 10.78 -3.13 -7.82
C LEU A 103 10.51 -4.64 -7.85
N GLY A 104 9.25 -5.05 -8.06
CA GLY A 104 8.89 -6.45 -8.26
C GLY A 104 9.45 -7.08 -9.54
N LEU A 105 9.79 -6.27 -10.55
CA LEU A 105 10.41 -6.75 -11.80
C LEU A 105 11.85 -7.23 -11.63
N PHE A 106 12.52 -6.83 -10.54
CA PHE A 106 13.92 -7.13 -10.31
C PHE A 106 14.07 -8.35 -9.42
N GLU A 107 14.59 -9.44 -10.01
CA GLU A 107 14.93 -10.65 -9.27
C GLU A 107 16.04 -10.34 -8.24
N PRO A 108 15.80 -10.59 -6.92
CA PRO A 108 16.76 -10.22 -5.88
C PRO A 108 18.16 -10.81 -6.06
N ASP A 109 18.26 -12.07 -6.50
CA ASP A 109 19.54 -12.75 -6.65
C ASP A 109 20.37 -12.21 -7.82
N GLN A 110 19.70 -11.66 -8.82
CA GLN A 110 20.37 -11.12 -10.01
C GLN A 110 20.70 -9.64 -9.88
N TYR A 111 19.80 -8.83 -9.30
CA TYR A 111 19.91 -7.37 -9.37
C TYR A 111 20.25 -6.67 -8.06
N ALA A 112 20.15 -7.35 -6.90
CA ALA A 112 20.29 -6.68 -5.61
C ALA A 112 21.64 -5.96 -5.45
N ALA A 113 22.74 -6.61 -5.79
CA ALA A 113 24.07 -6.03 -5.62
C ALA A 113 24.28 -4.76 -6.46
N GLN A 114 23.78 -4.75 -7.70
CA GLN A 114 23.86 -3.60 -8.59
C GLN A 114 22.97 -2.46 -8.10
N LEU A 115 21.71 -2.76 -7.76
CA LEU A 115 20.74 -1.75 -7.30
C LEU A 115 21.16 -1.12 -5.97
N GLU A 116 21.76 -1.89 -5.07
CA GLU A 116 22.28 -1.36 -3.83
C GLU A 116 23.50 -0.45 -4.06
N LYS A 117 24.43 -0.88 -4.92
CA LYS A 117 25.63 -0.10 -5.25
C LYS A 117 25.30 1.21 -5.95
N ASP A 118 24.48 1.15 -7.03
CA ASP A 118 24.30 2.26 -7.95
C ASP A 118 23.16 3.20 -7.50
N TYR A 119 22.11 2.63 -6.89
CA TYR A 119 20.86 3.37 -6.56
C TYR A 119 20.53 3.38 -5.06
N LYS A 120 21.32 2.73 -4.21
CA LYS A 120 21.06 2.61 -2.76
C LYS A 120 19.72 1.96 -2.44
N ILE A 121 19.27 1.03 -3.31
CA ILE A 121 18.07 0.23 -3.12
C ILE A 121 18.48 -1.08 -2.45
N ASP A 122 18.09 -1.24 -1.19
CA ASP A 122 18.40 -2.42 -0.39
C ASP A 122 17.63 -3.65 -0.93
N ARG A 123 18.28 -4.82 -0.92
CA ARG A 123 17.73 -6.13 -1.33
C ARG A 123 16.34 -6.42 -0.73
N ARG A 124 16.07 -6.00 0.50
CA ARG A 124 14.79 -6.22 1.19
C ARG A 124 13.57 -5.60 0.48
N TYR A 125 13.79 -4.66 -0.43
CA TYR A 125 12.72 -4.04 -1.22
C TYR A 125 12.44 -4.78 -2.53
N LEU A 126 13.27 -5.72 -2.91
CA LEU A 126 13.13 -6.54 -4.10
C LEU A 126 12.40 -7.83 -3.71
N SER A 127 11.29 -8.11 -4.37
CA SER A 127 10.52 -9.34 -4.10
C SER A 127 10.64 -10.37 -5.21
N GLY A 128 10.99 -9.95 -6.43
CA GLY A 128 10.89 -10.80 -7.61
C GLY A 128 9.46 -11.27 -7.91
N LEU A 129 8.46 -10.63 -7.26
CA LEU A 129 7.05 -10.99 -7.40
C LEU A 129 6.31 -9.86 -8.11
N ILE A 130 5.63 -10.21 -9.20
CA ILE A 130 4.77 -9.32 -9.97
C ILE A 130 3.38 -9.96 -10.15
N SER A 131 2.40 -9.12 -10.43
CA SER A 131 1.02 -9.56 -10.62
C SER A 131 0.85 -10.42 -11.87
N PRO A 132 -0.23 -11.20 -11.96
CA PRO A 132 -0.58 -11.92 -13.19
C PRO A 132 -0.71 -11.00 -14.40
N TRP A 133 -1.21 -9.77 -14.21
CA TRP A 133 -1.27 -8.76 -15.25
C TRP A 133 0.13 -8.40 -15.77
N ALA A 134 1.07 -8.11 -14.87
CA ALA A 134 2.44 -7.78 -15.26
C ALA A 134 3.17 -8.97 -15.88
N ILE A 135 2.93 -10.20 -15.40
CA ILE A 135 3.46 -11.43 -16.01
C ILE A 135 2.99 -11.56 -17.47
N LYS A 136 1.71 -11.31 -17.75
CA LYS A 136 1.18 -11.35 -19.10
C LYS A 136 1.87 -10.32 -19.99
N ARG A 137 1.97 -9.06 -19.53
CA ARG A 137 2.65 -7.99 -20.29
C ARG A 137 4.13 -8.28 -20.51
N LEU A 138 4.82 -8.83 -19.50
CA LEU A 138 6.23 -9.23 -19.65
C LEU A 138 6.41 -10.31 -20.72
N LYS A 139 5.49 -11.26 -20.82
CA LYS A 139 5.50 -12.26 -21.90
C LYS A 139 5.26 -11.63 -23.27
N GLU A 140 4.31 -10.70 -23.39
CA GLU A 140 4.05 -9.92 -24.61
C GLU A 140 5.27 -9.11 -25.04
N PHE A 141 6.08 -8.65 -24.09
CA PHE A 141 7.33 -7.94 -24.31
C PHE A 141 8.54 -8.88 -24.53
N ALA A 142 8.32 -10.17 -24.66
CA ALA A 142 9.38 -11.17 -24.79
C ALA A 142 10.43 -11.13 -23.65
N GLY A 143 10.01 -10.77 -22.46
CA GLY A 143 10.87 -10.67 -21.27
C GLY A 143 11.60 -9.33 -21.12
N ASP A 144 11.37 -8.37 -21.98
CA ASP A 144 12.02 -7.06 -21.93
C ASP A 144 11.34 -6.15 -20.87
N ILE A 145 11.96 -6.05 -19.69
CA ILE A 145 11.47 -5.20 -18.60
C ILE A 145 11.52 -3.70 -18.92
N THR A 146 12.30 -3.27 -19.91
CA THR A 146 12.44 -1.85 -20.27
C THR A 146 11.20 -1.30 -21.00
N LYS A 147 10.33 -2.19 -21.45
CA LYS A 147 9.02 -1.83 -22.04
C LYS A 147 8.02 -1.33 -21.03
N PHE A 148 8.20 -1.67 -19.77
CA PHE A 148 7.37 -1.10 -18.71
C PHE A 148 7.69 0.36 -18.47
N LYS A 149 6.68 1.12 -18.14
CA LYS A 149 6.77 2.50 -17.65
C LYS A 149 6.56 2.52 -16.13
N ILE A 150 6.97 3.61 -15.52
CA ILE A 150 6.75 3.86 -14.10
C ILE A 150 5.88 5.09 -13.97
N ALA A 151 4.68 4.90 -13.46
CA ALA A 151 3.77 6.00 -13.16
C ALA A 151 3.93 6.42 -11.70
N LYS A 152 3.94 7.73 -11.47
CA LYS A 152 3.91 8.35 -10.15
C LYS A 152 2.48 8.77 -9.85
N ILE A 153 1.87 8.18 -8.82
CA ILE A 153 0.49 8.47 -8.41
C ILE A 153 0.46 8.91 -6.94
N THR A 154 -0.44 9.82 -6.65
CA THR A 154 -0.69 10.26 -5.26
C THR A 154 -1.83 9.43 -4.68
N PRO A 155 -1.65 8.78 -3.52
CA PRO A 155 -2.73 8.07 -2.85
C PRO A 155 -3.94 8.99 -2.63
N SER A 156 -5.14 8.48 -2.89
CA SER A 156 -6.38 9.25 -2.81
C SER A 156 -7.44 8.49 -2.01
N LYS A 157 -7.97 9.15 -0.97
CA LYS A 157 -9.13 8.63 -0.21
C LYS A 157 -10.40 8.63 -1.09
N LEU A 158 -10.56 9.63 -1.94
CA LEU A 158 -11.73 9.78 -2.78
C LEU A 158 -11.79 8.71 -3.88
N GLU A 159 -10.66 8.48 -4.56
CA GLU A 159 -10.55 7.47 -5.62
C GLU A 159 -10.29 6.08 -5.07
N GLN A 160 -10.00 5.97 -3.78
CA GLN A 160 -9.59 4.74 -3.11
C GLN A 160 -8.39 4.07 -3.80
N ILE A 161 -7.38 4.85 -4.10
CA ILE A 161 -6.10 4.38 -4.66
C ILE A 161 -5.02 4.53 -3.60
N GLY A 162 -4.36 3.43 -3.24
CA GLY A 162 -3.38 3.38 -2.15
C GLY A 162 -3.95 3.61 -0.76
N ILE A 163 -5.19 4.09 -0.64
CA ILE A 163 -5.92 4.28 0.61
C ILE A 163 -7.32 3.76 0.40
N VAL A 164 -7.66 2.65 1.09
CA VAL A 164 -8.97 2.02 0.95
C VAL A 164 -9.61 1.87 2.32
N LYS A 165 -10.88 2.20 2.39
CA LYS A 165 -11.74 1.95 3.56
C LYS A 165 -12.76 0.87 3.17
N THR A 166 -12.86 -0.17 3.97
CA THR A 166 -13.89 -1.19 3.82
C THR A 166 -14.66 -1.33 5.13
N GLU A 167 -15.96 -1.40 5.00
CA GLU A 167 -16.87 -1.74 6.08
C GLU A 167 -17.34 -3.15 5.78
N PRO A 168 -17.09 -4.13 6.67
CA PRO A 168 -17.66 -5.44 6.49
C PRO A 168 -19.18 -5.28 6.46
N GLY A 169 -19.80 -5.80 5.40
CA GLY A 169 -21.23 -5.96 5.38
C GLY A 169 -21.66 -6.97 6.45
N ASP A 170 -22.87 -7.46 6.36
CA ASP A 170 -23.42 -8.47 7.25
C ASP A 170 -22.41 -9.56 7.60
N GLU A 171 -22.22 -9.89 8.88
CA GLU A 171 -21.23 -10.87 9.40
C GLU A 171 -21.24 -12.22 8.65
N ASN A 172 -22.36 -12.55 8.04
CA ASN A 172 -22.59 -13.78 7.29
C ASN A 172 -22.27 -13.70 5.79
N ASN A 173 -21.90 -12.53 5.26
CA ASN A 173 -21.78 -12.32 3.83
C ASN A 173 -20.55 -11.49 3.45
N GLN A 174 -19.39 -11.84 4.02
CA GLN A 174 -18.12 -11.27 3.57
C GLN A 174 -17.82 -11.81 2.16
N ASP A 175 -18.29 -11.09 1.16
CA ASP A 175 -17.97 -11.39 -0.22
C ASP A 175 -16.48 -11.15 -0.47
N ILE A 176 -15.73 -12.24 -0.54
CA ILE A 176 -14.29 -12.23 -0.84
C ILE A 176 -14.01 -11.41 -2.10
N SER A 177 -14.96 -11.35 -3.03
CA SER A 177 -14.81 -10.58 -4.26
C SER A 177 -14.66 -9.08 -4.02
N SER A 178 -15.21 -8.55 -2.92
CA SER A 178 -15.02 -7.16 -2.51
C SER A 178 -13.57 -6.85 -2.10
N LEU A 179 -12.83 -7.86 -1.63
CA LEU A 179 -11.45 -7.74 -1.21
C LEU A 179 -10.45 -7.99 -2.34
N VAL A 180 -10.66 -9.04 -3.11
CA VAL A 180 -9.70 -9.47 -4.14
C VAL A 180 -10.13 -9.14 -5.57
N GLY A 181 -11.41 -8.86 -5.80
CA GLY A 181 -11.98 -8.67 -7.13
C GLY A 181 -12.66 -9.95 -7.65
N LYS A 182 -13.12 -9.91 -8.90
CA LYS A 182 -13.87 -11.00 -9.54
C LYS A 182 -13.69 -11.00 -11.05
N THR A 183 -14.04 -12.09 -11.70
CA THR A 183 -14.09 -12.14 -13.17
C THR A 183 -15.14 -11.14 -13.69
N ASP A 184 -14.76 -10.30 -14.63
CA ASP A 184 -15.70 -9.41 -15.31
C ASP A 184 -16.35 -10.16 -16.48
N ILE A 185 -17.63 -10.44 -16.33
CA ILE A 185 -18.43 -11.21 -17.31
C ILE A 185 -18.40 -10.53 -18.70
N ARG A 186 -18.32 -9.20 -18.76
CA ARG A 186 -18.30 -8.44 -20.02
C ARG A 186 -17.01 -8.69 -20.80
N MET A 187 -15.91 -8.95 -20.08
CA MET A 187 -14.61 -9.23 -20.70
C MET A 187 -14.52 -10.64 -21.27
N LEU A 188 -15.44 -11.54 -20.88
CA LEU A 188 -15.49 -12.92 -21.41
C LEU A 188 -15.90 -12.98 -22.88
N GLU A 189 -16.43 -11.90 -23.46
CA GLU A 189 -16.66 -11.81 -24.91
C GLU A 189 -15.34 -11.73 -25.69
N HIS A 190 -14.27 -11.22 -25.08
CA HIS A 190 -12.98 -10.95 -25.73
C HIS A 190 -11.85 -11.84 -25.22
N TYR A 191 -11.94 -12.31 -23.97
CA TYR A 191 -10.90 -13.06 -23.28
C TYR A 191 -11.45 -14.36 -22.72
N SER A 192 -10.61 -15.38 -22.62
CA SER A 192 -10.98 -16.62 -21.93
C SER A 192 -11.13 -16.38 -20.43
N GLN A 193 -11.90 -17.20 -19.74
CA GLN A 193 -12.12 -17.09 -18.28
C GLN A 193 -10.81 -17.14 -17.48
N ASN A 194 -9.77 -17.79 -17.99
CA ASN A 194 -8.48 -17.91 -17.33
C ASN A 194 -7.50 -16.80 -17.74
N ASP A 195 -7.92 -15.87 -18.58
CA ASP A 195 -7.10 -14.73 -18.97
C ASP A 195 -7.09 -13.68 -17.86
N THR A 196 -5.92 -13.11 -17.58
CA THR A 196 -5.78 -12.08 -16.55
C THR A 196 -6.54 -10.79 -16.88
N ASP A 197 -6.78 -10.52 -18.17
CA ASP A 197 -7.55 -9.35 -18.61
C ASP A 197 -9.06 -9.55 -18.50
N SER A 198 -9.53 -10.77 -18.22
CA SER A 198 -10.94 -11.03 -17.87
C SER A 198 -11.25 -10.76 -16.40
N TYR A 199 -10.24 -10.47 -15.58
CA TYR A 199 -10.38 -10.29 -14.16
C TYR A 199 -10.45 -8.81 -13.77
N SER A 200 -11.47 -8.43 -13.01
CA SER A 200 -11.61 -7.09 -12.42
C SER A 200 -10.84 -7.02 -11.10
N TYR A 201 -9.75 -6.28 -11.07
CA TYR A 201 -8.92 -6.04 -9.89
C TYR A 201 -9.47 -4.92 -9.00
N SER A 202 -10.80 -4.73 -8.97
CA SER A 202 -11.47 -3.67 -8.21
C SER A 202 -11.52 -3.92 -6.70
N GLY A 203 -11.01 -5.06 -6.24
CA GLY A 203 -11.00 -5.42 -4.83
C GLY A 203 -10.13 -4.49 -3.97
N ALA A 204 -10.53 -4.33 -2.71
CA ALA A 204 -9.91 -3.41 -1.77
C ALA A 204 -8.41 -3.68 -1.56
N LEU A 205 -7.98 -4.94 -1.55
CA LEU A 205 -6.56 -5.31 -1.43
C LEU A 205 -5.74 -4.91 -2.66
N CYS A 206 -6.32 -5.00 -3.86
CA CYS A 206 -5.66 -4.57 -5.08
C CYS A 206 -5.48 -3.05 -5.09
N ARG A 207 -6.54 -2.31 -4.76
CA ARG A 207 -6.55 -0.85 -4.76
C ARG A 207 -5.74 -0.24 -3.62
N GLY A 208 -5.67 -0.90 -2.46
CA GLY A 208 -4.89 -0.49 -1.29
C GLY A 208 -3.41 -0.87 -1.34
N ASN A 209 -2.95 -1.52 -2.41
CA ASN A 209 -1.56 -1.96 -2.52
C ASN A 209 -0.59 -0.77 -2.43
N GLN A 210 0.58 -1.01 -1.82
CA GLN A 210 1.58 -0.01 -1.45
C GLN A 210 1.11 1.07 -0.45
N GLY A 211 -0.08 0.94 0.06
CA GLY A 211 -0.71 1.94 0.90
C GLY A 211 -1.29 1.39 2.20
N MET A 212 -2.51 1.80 2.49
CA MET A 212 -3.22 1.44 3.71
C MET A 212 -4.65 1.00 3.40
N MET A 213 -5.06 -0.10 3.99
CA MET A 213 -6.43 -0.56 3.99
C MET A 213 -6.97 -0.51 5.42
N GLU A 214 -8.08 0.18 5.60
CA GLU A 214 -8.78 0.28 6.88
C GLU A 214 -10.02 -0.62 6.87
N PHE A 215 -10.12 -1.47 7.87
CA PHE A 215 -11.34 -2.20 8.19
C PHE A 215 -12.04 -1.48 9.34
N VAL A 216 -13.29 -1.11 9.14
CA VAL A 216 -14.12 -0.45 10.17
C VAL A 216 -15.12 -1.47 10.71
N GLU A 217 -15.22 -1.52 12.04
CA GLU A 217 -16.20 -2.39 12.72
C GLU A 217 -16.13 -3.87 12.30
N MET A 218 -14.92 -4.46 12.37
CA MET A 218 -14.72 -5.88 12.05
C MET A 218 -15.36 -6.86 13.06
N PHE A 219 -15.76 -6.36 14.25
CA PHE A 219 -16.30 -7.14 15.36
C PHE A 219 -17.41 -6.38 16.07
#